data_69a83f3aede9ec0f35482e73fa8ccef2
#
_entry.id   69a83f3aede9ec0f35482e73fa8ccef2
#
_cell.length_a   1.000
_cell.length_b   1.000
_cell.length_c   1.000
_cell.angle_alpha   90.00
_cell.angle_beta   90.00
_cell.angle_gamma   90.00
#
_symmetry.space_group_name_H-M   'P 1'
#
loop_
_entity.id
_entity.type
_entity.pdbx_description
1 polymer ?
#
loop_
_entity_poly.entity_id
_entity_poly.type
_entity_poly.pdbx_seq_one_letter_code
_entity_poly.pdbx_strand_id
1 'polypeptide(L)'
;MKKLFVIANWMQGTALSGGDRIFIELVKRWKLQLNITLFLSKEGSAICQRHALGIINQKVWSSDFMSRWGYFVDILYRTFNSMINAFSVKTIAGDIIFSTSDFWPDSFPALILKKRNPKITWIAGFYLFAPKPWQKNSPYRGKRFLTGLLYWIGQLPAYYIIRKFADIIFVTSQPDVNRFITHIRSKKSVIVIRGGVDTISAKNYLNSNNFIPAHKRTYDACFVGRFHYQKGVLELIKIWKLVCLKNPQSLLAMIGSGPLDNEVKHLIKKLGLSKNIHLAGFLDGPKKFEIFKQSRLVLHPATFDSGGMAAAEAMAWGLPGVSFDLKALKTYYPKGMLKTNCFDTDEFAENIISLLFDPFKYRAMSLEALQLVKEKWEWNNRAKDIYAQAIAQNLLA
;
A
#
# COMPACT_ATOMS: atom_id res chain seq x y z
N MET A 1 -0.96 17.82 25.86
CA MET A 1 -0.81 17.15 24.54
C MET A 1 -2.13 17.23 23.78
N LYS A 2 -2.10 17.61 22.49
CA LYS A 2 -3.30 17.60 21.64
C LYS A 2 -3.82 16.18 21.46
N LYS A 3 -5.15 16.04 21.31
CA LYS A 3 -5.76 14.72 21.06
C LYS A 3 -5.82 14.45 19.58
N LEU A 4 -5.45 13.22 19.21
CA LEU A 4 -5.60 12.66 17.87
C LEU A 4 -6.59 11.50 17.93
N PHE A 5 -7.70 11.63 17.24
CA PHE A 5 -8.71 10.58 17.06
C PHE A 5 -8.50 9.93 15.69
N VAL A 6 -8.07 8.68 15.67
CA VAL A 6 -7.85 7.92 14.42
C VAL A 6 -9.04 7.02 14.18
N ILE A 7 -9.64 7.10 13.00
CA ILE A 7 -10.80 6.29 12.60
C ILE A 7 -10.36 5.32 11.51
N ALA A 8 -10.36 4.01 11.82
CA ALA A 8 -9.94 2.92 10.96
C ALA A 8 -10.89 1.70 11.06
N ASN A 9 -12.17 1.95 10.82
CA ASN A 9 -13.23 0.93 10.94
C ASN A 9 -13.36 0.02 9.71
N TRP A 10 -12.69 0.36 8.60
CA TRP A 10 -12.68 -0.45 7.40
C TRP A 10 -11.54 -1.48 7.36
N MET A 11 -10.75 -1.63 8.42
CA MET A 11 -9.78 -2.72 8.49
C MET A 11 -10.49 -4.07 8.50
N GLN A 12 -10.11 -4.98 7.60
CA GLN A 12 -10.73 -6.29 7.41
C GLN A 12 -9.69 -7.42 7.34
N GLY A 13 -10.13 -8.62 7.76
CA GLY A 13 -9.33 -9.83 7.67
C GLY A 13 -8.07 -9.79 8.55
N THR A 14 -7.00 -10.41 8.08
CA THR A 14 -5.75 -10.58 8.84
C THR A 14 -4.55 -9.87 8.23
N ALA A 15 -4.65 -9.46 6.97
CA ALA A 15 -3.58 -8.82 6.21
C ALA A 15 -3.69 -7.29 6.26
N LEU A 16 -2.55 -6.61 6.26
CA LEU A 16 -2.49 -5.15 6.17
C LEU A 16 -2.61 -4.67 4.73
N SER A 17 -3.48 -3.71 4.49
CA SER A 17 -3.42 -2.89 3.29
C SER A 17 -2.29 -1.85 3.37
N GLY A 18 -1.95 -1.24 2.23
CA GLY A 18 -0.98 -0.13 2.22
C GLY A 18 -1.41 1.05 3.08
N GLY A 19 -2.70 1.38 3.08
CA GLY A 19 -3.26 2.45 3.91
C GLY A 19 -3.20 2.14 5.40
N ASP A 20 -3.52 0.89 5.79
CA ASP A 20 -3.43 0.45 7.18
C ASP A 20 -1.99 0.53 7.70
N ARG A 21 -1.02 0.11 6.87
CA ARG A 21 0.40 0.22 7.21
C ARG A 21 0.82 1.66 7.47
N ILE A 22 0.34 2.59 6.64
CA ILE A 22 0.66 4.03 6.80
C ILE A 22 0.21 4.53 8.16
N PHE A 23 -1.07 4.36 8.53
CA PHE A 23 -1.54 4.93 9.79
C PHE A 23 -0.90 4.25 11.01
N ILE A 24 -0.72 2.92 10.99
CA ILE A 24 -0.07 2.16 12.06
C ILE A 24 1.34 2.71 12.31
N GLU A 25 2.13 2.89 11.26
CA GLU A 25 3.51 3.37 11.40
C GLU A 25 3.59 4.85 11.81
N LEU A 26 2.63 5.68 11.39
CA LEU A 26 2.52 7.07 11.87
C LEU A 26 2.14 7.12 13.35
N VAL A 27 1.12 6.37 13.75
CA VAL A 27 0.64 6.31 15.14
C VAL A 27 1.73 5.82 16.09
N LYS A 28 2.48 4.78 15.72
CA LYS A 28 3.63 4.29 16.51
C LYS A 28 4.63 5.39 16.86
N ARG A 29 4.86 6.33 15.94
CA ARG A 29 5.86 7.37 16.08
C ARG A 29 5.30 8.65 16.69
N TRP A 30 4.03 8.93 16.47
CA TRP A 30 3.36 10.13 16.98
C TRP A 30 2.84 10.01 18.42
N LYS A 31 2.77 8.79 18.97
CA LYS A 31 2.28 8.53 20.33
C LYS A 31 3.04 9.25 21.45
N LEU A 32 4.28 9.66 21.20
CA LEU A 32 5.08 10.45 22.14
C LEU A 32 4.74 11.94 22.13
N GLN A 33 4.08 12.42 21.08
CA GLN A 33 3.77 13.84 20.85
C GLN A 33 2.28 14.13 20.95
N LEU A 34 1.42 13.12 20.77
CA LEU A 34 -0.04 13.27 20.75
C LEU A 34 -0.70 12.26 21.71
N ASN A 35 -1.82 12.67 22.31
CA ASN A 35 -2.70 11.74 23.02
C ASN A 35 -3.63 11.07 22.00
N ILE A 36 -3.38 9.79 21.70
CA ILE A 36 -4.04 9.09 20.59
C ILE A 36 -5.14 8.16 21.10
N THR A 37 -6.30 8.23 20.46
CA THR A 37 -7.39 7.27 20.60
C THR A 37 -7.70 6.66 19.23
N LEU A 38 -7.76 5.33 19.14
CA LEU A 38 -8.09 4.60 17.92
C LEU A 38 -9.54 4.13 17.96
N PHE A 39 -10.29 4.40 16.91
CA PHE A 39 -11.64 3.86 16.66
C PHE A 39 -11.54 2.84 15.54
N LEU A 40 -11.79 1.57 15.87
CA LEU A 40 -11.42 0.43 15.04
C LEU A 40 -12.60 -0.53 14.83
N SER A 41 -12.51 -1.36 13.80
CA SER A 41 -13.23 -2.62 13.74
C SER A 41 -12.61 -3.64 14.72
N LYS A 42 -13.32 -4.73 15.03
CA LYS A 42 -12.79 -5.82 15.85
C LYS A 42 -11.51 -6.41 15.25
N GLU A 43 -11.50 -6.64 13.94
CA GLU A 43 -10.34 -7.14 13.21
C GLU A 43 -9.19 -6.12 13.21
N GLY A 44 -9.54 -4.84 13.03
CA GLY A 44 -8.58 -3.73 13.13
C GLY A 44 -7.89 -3.66 14.48
N SER A 45 -8.63 -3.87 15.58
CA SER A 45 -8.06 -3.94 16.92
C SER A 45 -7.08 -5.10 17.07
N ALA A 46 -7.43 -6.31 16.60
CA ALA A 46 -6.53 -7.45 16.60
C ALA A 46 -5.26 -7.22 15.78
N ILE A 47 -5.39 -6.56 14.62
CA ILE A 47 -4.24 -6.16 13.79
C ILE A 47 -3.36 -5.15 14.52
N CYS A 48 -3.94 -4.10 15.11
CA CYS A 48 -3.21 -3.08 15.85
C CYS A 48 -2.45 -3.67 17.06
N GLN A 49 -3.02 -4.65 17.77
CA GLN A 49 -2.35 -5.37 18.84
C GLN A 49 -1.11 -6.10 18.33
N ARG A 50 -1.22 -6.86 17.24
CA ARG A 50 -0.08 -7.56 16.62
C ARG A 50 1.03 -6.63 16.16
N HIS A 51 0.70 -5.38 15.84
CA HIS A 51 1.66 -4.35 15.42
C HIS A 51 2.07 -3.38 16.54
N ALA A 52 2.05 -3.83 17.80
CA ALA A 52 2.52 -3.09 18.97
C ALA A 52 1.78 -1.75 19.24
N LEU A 53 0.50 -1.68 18.89
CA LEU A 53 -0.38 -0.57 19.24
C LEU A 53 -1.34 -0.89 20.41
N GLY A 54 -1.18 -2.05 21.08
CA GLY A 54 -2.05 -2.47 22.18
C GLY A 54 -2.04 -1.55 23.40
N ILE A 55 -0.97 -0.76 23.59
CA ILE A 55 -0.85 0.23 24.66
C ILE A 55 -1.61 1.54 24.40
N ILE A 56 -2.11 1.75 23.18
CA ILE A 56 -2.87 2.95 22.80
C ILE A 56 -4.34 2.70 23.09
N ASN A 57 -5.05 3.73 23.58
CA ASN A 57 -6.48 3.63 23.85
C ASN A 57 -7.24 3.24 22.56
N GLN A 58 -7.97 2.12 22.61
CA GLN A 58 -8.72 1.59 21.49
C GLN A 58 -10.21 1.47 21.85
N LYS A 59 -11.07 1.84 20.91
CA LYS A 59 -12.53 1.64 20.99
C LYS A 59 -12.99 0.90 19.75
N VAL A 60 -13.64 -0.24 19.94
CA VAL A 60 -14.20 -1.04 18.84
C VAL A 60 -15.59 -0.52 18.52
N TRP A 61 -15.78 -0.07 17.27
CA TRP A 61 -17.05 0.49 16.79
C TRP A 61 -17.85 -0.46 15.90
N SER A 62 -17.19 -1.44 15.29
CA SER A 62 -17.82 -2.40 14.39
C SER A 62 -17.13 -3.76 14.44
N SER A 63 -17.81 -4.79 13.91
CA SER A 63 -17.30 -6.15 13.79
C SER A 63 -17.57 -6.70 12.40
N ASP A 64 -17.04 -7.89 12.11
CA ASP A 64 -17.24 -8.64 10.87
C ASP A 64 -18.60 -9.38 10.81
N PHE A 65 -19.50 -9.10 11.74
CA PHE A 65 -20.78 -9.83 11.89
C PHE A 65 -21.58 -9.90 10.57
N MET A 66 -21.59 -8.81 9.80
CA MET A 66 -22.32 -8.72 8.53
C MET A 66 -21.49 -9.09 7.29
N SER A 67 -20.20 -9.39 7.43
CA SER A 67 -19.30 -9.68 6.28
C SER A 67 -19.75 -10.91 5.47
N ARG A 68 -20.42 -11.88 6.13
CA ARG A 68 -21.01 -13.08 5.50
C ARG A 68 -22.12 -12.76 4.49
N TRP A 69 -22.77 -11.60 4.61
CA TRP A 69 -23.85 -11.15 3.72
C TRP A 69 -23.35 -10.35 2.52
N GLY A 70 -22.03 -10.25 2.37
CA GLY A 70 -21.39 -9.60 1.24
C GLY A 70 -20.93 -8.17 1.52
N TYR A 71 -20.13 -7.66 0.60
CA TYR A 71 -19.42 -6.39 0.72
C TYR A 71 -20.34 -5.19 0.99
N PHE A 72 -21.47 -5.07 0.29
CA PHE A 72 -22.38 -3.92 0.43
C PHE A 72 -23.08 -3.89 1.79
N VAL A 73 -23.50 -5.04 2.28
CA VAL A 73 -24.14 -5.14 3.59
C VAL A 73 -23.14 -4.80 4.68
N ASP A 74 -21.92 -5.32 4.60
CA ASP A 74 -20.87 -5.07 5.57
C ASP A 74 -20.47 -3.59 5.62
N ILE A 75 -20.26 -2.94 4.46
CA ILE A 75 -19.90 -1.51 4.43
C ILE A 75 -21.00 -0.62 5.00
N LEU A 76 -22.27 -0.91 4.70
CA LEU A 76 -23.40 -0.15 5.25
C LEU A 76 -23.51 -0.34 6.77
N TYR A 77 -23.42 -1.57 7.25
CA TYR A 77 -23.43 -1.90 8.68
C TYR A 77 -22.31 -1.18 9.45
N ARG A 78 -21.07 -1.29 8.97
CA ARG A 78 -19.91 -0.63 9.59
C ARG A 78 -20.04 0.89 9.55
N THR A 79 -20.54 1.45 8.44
CA THR A 79 -20.77 2.89 8.29
C THR A 79 -21.79 3.38 9.32
N PHE A 80 -22.94 2.70 9.41
CA PHE A 80 -24.00 3.06 10.35
C PHE A 80 -23.53 3.03 11.79
N ASN A 81 -22.89 1.92 12.22
CA ASN A 81 -22.33 1.82 13.57
C ASN A 81 -21.26 2.89 13.85
N SER A 82 -20.39 3.17 12.89
CA SER A 82 -19.37 4.21 13.03
C SER A 82 -19.98 5.59 13.19
N MET A 83 -21.04 5.88 12.45
CA MET A 83 -21.75 7.17 12.52
C MET A 83 -22.45 7.33 13.89
N ILE A 84 -23.16 6.30 14.38
CA ILE A 84 -23.79 6.34 15.70
C ILE A 84 -22.75 6.56 16.79
N ASN A 85 -21.65 5.81 16.78
CA ASN A 85 -20.59 5.94 17.78
C ASN A 85 -19.89 7.32 17.72
N ALA A 86 -19.80 7.93 16.53
CA ALA A 86 -19.24 9.29 16.40
C ALA A 86 -20.01 10.34 17.19
N PHE A 87 -21.33 10.18 17.37
CA PHE A 87 -22.12 11.12 18.19
C PHE A 87 -21.71 11.11 19.67
N SER A 88 -21.18 10.02 20.20
CA SER A 88 -20.71 9.91 21.59
C SER A 88 -19.32 10.51 21.82
N VAL A 89 -18.55 10.80 20.75
CA VAL A 89 -17.19 11.33 20.85
C VAL A 89 -17.24 12.82 21.18
N LYS A 90 -16.64 13.18 22.31
CA LYS A 90 -16.48 14.58 22.72
C LYS A 90 -15.18 15.14 22.14
N THR A 91 -15.28 16.20 21.35
CA THR A 91 -14.15 16.91 20.75
C THR A 91 -14.12 18.36 21.21
N ILE A 92 -12.94 18.92 21.35
CA ILE A 92 -12.72 20.35 21.65
C ILE A 92 -11.97 21.03 20.49
N ALA A 93 -11.95 22.35 20.48
CA ALA A 93 -11.19 23.11 19.50
C ALA A 93 -9.70 22.73 19.55
N GLY A 94 -9.09 22.52 18.39
CA GLY A 94 -7.69 22.12 18.26
C GLY A 94 -7.44 20.61 18.33
N ASP A 95 -8.47 19.77 18.60
CA ASP A 95 -8.37 18.33 18.42
C ASP A 95 -8.19 17.96 16.93
N ILE A 96 -7.56 16.83 16.69
CA ILE A 96 -7.28 16.32 15.34
C ILE A 96 -8.05 15.02 15.12
N ILE A 97 -8.68 14.89 13.95
CA ILE A 97 -9.27 13.63 13.48
C ILE A 97 -8.47 13.16 12.29
N PHE A 98 -8.14 11.89 12.25
CA PHE A 98 -7.54 11.22 11.10
C PHE A 98 -8.41 10.07 10.65
N SER A 99 -9.18 10.23 9.55
CA SER A 99 -9.82 9.11 8.85
C SER A 99 -8.80 8.44 7.96
N THR A 100 -8.51 7.15 8.23
CA THR A 100 -7.35 6.45 7.63
C THR A 100 -7.57 6.05 6.19
N SER A 101 -8.82 6.09 5.72
CA SER A 101 -9.18 5.76 4.33
C SER A 101 -10.38 6.58 3.85
N ASP A 102 -10.64 6.48 2.54
CA ASP A 102 -11.83 7.04 1.89
C ASP A 102 -13.06 6.15 2.00
N PHE A 103 -12.96 4.96 2.60
CA PHE A 103 -14.12 4.12 2.83
C PHE A 103 -15.12 4.78 3.78
N TRP A 104 -16.42 4.54 3.55
CA TRP A 104 -17.52 5.18 4.29
C TRP A 104 -17.43 5.00 5.81
N PRO A 105 -17.06 3.80 6.35
CA PRO A 105 -16.91 3.60 7.79
C PRO A 105 -15.84 4.48 8.46
N ASP A 106 -14.90 5.05 7.68
CA ASP A 106 -13.85 5.94 8.17
C ASP A 106 -14.18 7.40 7.90
N SER A 107 -14.66 7.73 6.70
CA SER A 107 -14.83 9.11 6.25
C SER A 107 -16.14 9.75 6.75
N PHE A 108 -17.25 9.01 6.85
CA PHE A 108 -18.54 9.57 7.27
C PHE A 108 -18.57 9.95 8.76
N PRO A 109 -18.10 9.11 9.71
CA PRO A 109 -18.00 9.51 11.11
C PRO A 109 -17.06 10.72 11.30
N ALA A 110 -15.97 10.82 10.52
CA ALA A 110 -15.10 12.00 10.55
C ALA A 110 -15.84 13.27 10.11
N LEU A 111 -16.69 13.20 9.08
CA LEU A 111 -17.56 14.29 8.66
C LEU A 111 -18.51 14.73 9.79
N ILE A 112 -19.13 13.78 10.50
CA ILE A 112 -20.03 14.09 11.62
C ILE A 112 -19.27 14.87 12.68
N LEU A 113 -18.10 14.41 13.08
CA LEU A 113 -17.28 15.10 14.09
C LEU A 113 -16.86 16.50 13.62
N LYS A 114 -16.43 16.66 12.37
CA LYS A 114 -16.06 17.94 11.76
C LYS A 114 -17.24 18.91 11.70
N LYS A 115 -18.44 18.43 11.36
CA LYS A 115 -19.65 19.27 11.32
C LYS A 115 -20.13 19.69 12.72
N ARG A 116 -20.01 18.80 13.73
CA ARG A 116 -20.37 19.10 15.12
C ARG A 116 -19.42 20.10 15.77
N ASN A 117 -18.13 20.03 15.39
CA ASN A 117 -17.11 20.96 15.87
C ASN A 117 -16.22 21.42 14.71
N PRO A 118 -16.57 22.52 14.03
CA PRO A 118 -15.80 23.01 12.88
C PRO A 118 -14.34 23.42 13.21
N LYS A 119 -14.03 23.65 14.50
CA LYS A 119 -12.69 24.08 14.96
C LYS A 119 -11.70 22.93 15.14
N ILE A 120 -12.10 21.66 14.88
CA ILE A 120 -11.18 20.54 14.83
C ILE A 120 -10.50 20.46 13.47
N THR A 121 -9.31 19.87 13.41
CA THR A 121 -8.60 19.61 12.15
C THR A 121 -8.93 18.19 11.66
N TRP A 122 -9.50 18.05 10.45
CA TRP A 122 -9.73 16.76 9.83
C TRP A 122 -8.67 16.45 8.79
N ILE A 123 -7.85 15.43 9.07
CA ILE A 123 -6.92 14.80 8.13
C ILE A 123 -7.61 13.59 7.51
N ALA A 124 -7.70 13.52 6.18
CA ALA A 124 -8.35 12.41 5.46
C ALA A 124 -7.36 11.66 4.57
N GLY A 125 -7.29 10.33 4.72
CA GLY A 125 -6.58 9.44 3.80
C GLY A 125 -7.41 9.18 2.55
N PHE A 126 -6.80 9.39 1.37
CA PHE A 126 -7.37 9.04 0.06
C PHE A 126 -6.26 8.46 -0.81
N TYR A 127 -6.04 7.16 -0.73
CA TYR A 127 -4.80 6.54 -1.19
C TYR A 127 -4.86 5.96 -2.60
N LEU A 128 -6.05 5.64 -3.11
CA LEU A 128 -6.20 5.07 -4.44
C LEU A 128 -7.56 5.46 -5.04
N PHE A 129 -7.54 6.15 -6.17
CA PHE A 129 -8.77 6.36 -6.92
C PHE A 129 -9.22 5.08 -7.60
N ALA A 130 -10.51 4.77 -7.49
CA ALA A 130 -11.11 3.65 -8.20
C ALA A 130 -10.89 3.82 -9.72
N PRO A 131 -10.35 2.80 -10.41
CA PRO A 131 -10.13 2.89 -11.84
C PRO A 131 -11.47 2.92 -12.58
N LYS A 132 -11.60 3.83 -13.53
CA LYS A 132 -12.79 3.91 -14.40
C LYS A 132 -12.85 2.65 -15.27
N PRO A 133 -13.92 1.85 -15.22
CA PRO A 133 -13.95 0.56 -15.92
C PRO A 133 -13.90 0.66 -17.45
N TRP A 134 -14.22 1.82 -18.03
CA TRP A 134 -14.15 2.08 -19.48
C TRP A 134 -12.78 2.52 -19.98
N GLN A 135 -11.82 2.83 -19.10
CA GLN A 135 -10.46 3.20 -19.52
C GLN A 135 -9.71 2.02 -20.14
N LYS A 136 -8.89 2.29 -21.19
CA LYS A 136 -8.16 1.29 -21.96
C LYS A 136 -7.39 0.29 -21.10
N ASN A 137 -6.70 0.76 -20.06
CA ASN A 137 -5.84 -0.05 -19.17
C ASN A 137 -6.51 -0.37 -17.83
N SER A 138 -7.85 -0.28 -17.74
CA SER A 138 -8.54 -0.61 -16.49
C SER A 138 -8.51 -2.12 -16.21
N PRO A 139 -8.17 -2.55 -14.97
CA PRO A 139 -8.27 -3.95 -14.56
C PRO A 139 -9.72 -4.43 -14.47
N TYR A 140 -10.70 -3.53 -14.61
CA TYR A 140 -12.14 -3.81 -14.50
C TYR A 140 -12.87 -3.76 -15.86
N ARG A 141 -12.19 -4.09 -16.97
CA ARG A 141 -12.83 -4.21 -18.28
C ARG A 141 -13.52 -5.58 -18.46
N GLY A 142 -14.39 -5.67 -19.50
CA GLY A 142 -15.06 -6.91 -19.86
C GLY A 142 -15.98 -7.45 -18.75
N LYS A 143 -15.83 -8.71 -18.39
CA LYS A 143 -16.68 -9.39 -17.38
C LYS A 143 -16.70 -8.72 -16.00
N ARG A 144 -15.70 -7.86 -15.69
CA ARG A 144 -15.58 -7.15 -14.42
C ARG A 144 -16.08 -5.70 -14.48
N PHE A 145 -16.66 -5.29 -15.58
CA PHE A 145 -17.10 -3.91 -15.78
C PHE A 145 -18.04 -3.44 -14.68
N LEU A 146 -19.06 -4.23 -14.35
CA LEU A 146 -20.03 -3.90 -13.31
C LEU A 146 -19.38 -3.76 -11.93
N THR A 147 -18.47 -4.67 -11.58
CA THR A 147 -17.69 -4.57 -10.31
C THR A 147 -16.88 -3.27 -10.24
N GLY A 148 -16.21 -2.92 -11.33
CA GLY A 148 -15.47 -1.66 -11.43
C GLY A 148 -16.35 -0.43 -11.37
N LEU A 149 -17.52 -0.47 -11.99
CA LEU A 149 -18.50 0.61 -11.98
C LEU A 149 -19.04 0.85 -10.56
N LEU A 150 -19.43 -0.21 -9.86
CA LEU A 150 -19.90 -0.14 -8.47
C LEU A 150 -18.79 0.38 -7.53
N TYR A 151 -17.55 -0.06 -7.72
CA TYR A 151 -16.42 0.45 -6.96
C TYR A 151 -16.22 1.96 -7.21
N TRP A 152 -16.24 2.38 -8.48
CA TRP A 152 -16.07 3.78 -8.85
C TRP A 152 -17.20 4.67 -8.31
N ILE A 153 -18.47 4.27 -8.50
CA ILE A 153 -19.63 5.01 -7.97
C ILE A 153 -19.60 5.05 -6.44
N GLY A 154 -19.31 3.93 -5.79
CA GLY A 154 -19.25 3.84 -4.33
C GLY A 154 -18.20 4.73 -3.68
N GLN A 155 -17.13 5.10 -4.43
CA GLN A 155 -16.10 6.01 -3.93
C GLN A 155 -16.52 7.50 -4.04
N LEU A 156 -17.42 7.85 -4.96
CA LEU A 156 -17.78 9.26 -5.23
C LEU A 156 -18.27 10.02 -3.99
N PRO A 157 -19.19 9.49 -3.15
CA PRO A 157 -19.65 10.20 -1.97
C PRO A 157 -18.51 10.61 -1.03
N ALA A 158 -17.61 9.66 -0.71
CA ALA A 158 -16.45 9.92 0.14
C ALA A 158 -15.49 10.94 -0.51
N TYR A 159 -15.25 10.84 -1.83
CA TYR A 159 -14.43 11.80 -2.55
C TYR A 159 -14.95 13.23 -2.42
N TYR A 160 -16.25 13.45 -2.67
CA TYR A 160 -16.84 14.79 -2.59
C TYR A 160 -16.87 15.33 -1.16
N ILE A 161 -17.15 14.48 -0.17
CA ILE A 161 -17.14 14.83 1.25
C ILE A 161 -15.73 15.25 1.68
N ILE A 162 -14.73 14.42 1.41
CA ILE A 162 -13.32 14.69 1.75
C ILE A 162 -12.84 15.95 1.03
N ARG A 163 -13.12 16.08 -0.27
CA ARG A 163 -12.74 17.25 -1.06
C ARG A 163 -13.33 18.54 -0.53
N LYS A 164 -14.55 18.52 0.03
CA LYS A 164 -15.26 19.70 0.53
C LYS A 164 -14.90 20.03 1.97
N PHE A 165 -14.77 19.05 2.87
CA PHE A 165 -14.78 19.29 4.32
C PHE A 165 -13.48 18.95 5.04
N ALA A 166 -12.61 18.08 4.51
CA ALA A 166 -11.33 17.79 5.14
C ALA A 166 -10.39 18.99 5.06
N ASP A 167 -9.65 19.26 6.12
CA ASP A 167 -8.67 20.36 6.15
C ASP A 167 -7.37 19.95 5.46
N ILE A 168 -6.91 18.71 5.71
CA ILE A 168 -5.70 18.13 5.15
C ILE A 168 -6.05 16.81 4.49
N ILE A 169 -5.47 16.55 3.32
CA ILE A 169 -5.70 15.31 2.59
C ILE A 169 -4.37 14.59 2.35
N PHE A 170 -4.32 13.33 2.74
CA PHE A 170 -3.21 12.45 2.45
C PHE A 170 -3.49 11.66 1.17
N VAL A 171 -2.64 11.85 0.17
CA VAL A 171 -2.66 11.06 -1.08
C VAL A 171 -1.35 10.30 -1.23
N THR A 172 -1.32 9.28 -2.06
CA THR A 172 -0.12 8.47 -2.26
C THR A 172 0.66 8.85 -3.51
N SER A 173 0.05 9.56 -4.46
CA SER A 173 0.72 9.91 -5.70
C SER A 173 0.65 11.40 -6.01
N GLN A 174 1.71 11.93 -6.65
CA GLN A 174 1.76 13.34 -7.07
C GLN A 174 0.65 13.73 -8.06
N PRO A 175 0.27 12.88 -9.04
CA PRO A 175 -0.85 13.17 -9.94
C PRO A 175 -2.20 13.39 -9.25
N ASP A 176 -2.40 12.77 -8.06
CA ASP A 176 -3.67 12.87 -7.35
C ASP A 176 -3.83 14.17 -6.56
N VAL A 177 -2.75 14.91 -6.32
CA VAL A 177 -2.78 16.20 -5.60
C VAL A 177 -3.75 17.17 -6.27
N ASN A 178 -3.68 17.31 -7.60
CA ASN A 178 -4.50 18.27 -8.35
C ASN A 178 -6.01 18.00 -8.26
N ARG A 179 -6.41 16.76 -7.95
CA ARG A 179 -7.84 16.41 -7.79
C ARG A 179 -8.47 17.02 -6.55
N PHE A 180 -7.66 17.37 -5.55
CA PHE A 180 -8.11 17.92 -4.27
C PHE A 180 -7.86 19.41 -4.11
N ILE A 181 -7.13 20.05 -5.02
CA ILE A 181 -6.96 21.50 -5.04
C ILE A 181 -8.31 22.13 -5.41
N THR A 182 -8.73 23.15 -4.68
CA THR A 182 -9.94 23.94 -4.91
C THR A 182 -9.63 25.43 -4.70
N HIS A 183 -10.57 26.32 -4.96
CA HIS A 183 -10.40 27.74 -4.67
C HIS A 183 -10.17 28.05 -3.18
N ILE A 184 -10.63 27.17 -2.27
CA ILE A 184 -10.45 27.29 -0.82
C ILE A 184 -9.34 26.39 -0.25
N ARG A 185 -8.84 25.42 -1.01
CA ARG A 185 -7.78 24.52 -0.56
C ARG A 185 -6.55 24.63 -1.44
N SER A 186 -5.45 25.06 -0.81
CA SER A 186 -4.16 25.18 -1.47
C SER A 186 -3.48 23.80 -1.64
N LYS A 187 -2.46 23.76 -2.49
CA LYS A 187 -1.61 22.58 -2.67
C LYS A 187 -0.91 22.15 -1.38
N LYS A 188 -0.63 23.06 -0.45
CA LYS A 188 0.03 22.78 0.84
C LYS A 188 -0.80 21.85 1.75
N SER A 189 -2.13 21.89 1.63
CA SER A 189 -3.05 21.04 2.41
C SER A 189 -3.26 19.65 1.80
N VAL A 190 -2.60 19.32 0.67
CA VAL A 190 -2.65 17.98 0.07
C VAL A 190 -1.25 17.38 0.11
N ILE A 191 -1.04 16.46 1.04
CA ILE A 191 0.28 15.92 1.36
C ILE A 191 0.44 14.57 0.70
N VAL A 192 1.52 14.39 -0.07
CA VAL A 192 1.86 13.10 -0.69
C VAL A 192 2.56 12.20 0.32
N ILE A 193 1.84 11.19 0.79
CA ILE A 193 2.39 10.17 1.69
C ILE A 193 2.80 8.95 0.87
N ARG A 194 4.08 8.74 0.72
CA ARG A 194 4.61 7.60 -0.04
C ARG A 194 4.66 6.31 0.76
N GLY A 195 4.21 6.28 2.01
CA GLY A 195 4.48 5.16 2.89
C GLY A 195 5.96 5.07 3.29
N GLY A 196 6.36 3.94 3.83
CA GLY A 196 7.74 3.68 4.22
C GLY A 196 7.99 2.19 4.43
N VAL A 197 9.24 1.84 4.64
CA VAL A 197 9.68 0.47 4.94
C VAL A 197 10.55 0.46 6.20
N ASP A 198 10.54 -0.69 6.88
CA ASP A 198 11.50 -0.94 7.95
C ASP A 198 12.82 -1.40 7.33
N THR A 199 13.87 -0.62 7.54
CA THR A 199 15.19 -0.89 6.96
C THR A 199 16.14 -1.57 7.93
N ILE A 200 15.78 -1.70 9.21
CA ILE A 200 16.71 -2.19 10.27
C ILE A 200 17.16 -3.62 9.96
N SER A 201 16.22 -4.53 9.73
CA SER A 201 16.53 -5.94 9.46
C SER A 201 17.36 -6.11 8.19
N ALA A 202 17.02 -5.37 7.13
CA ALA A 202 17.76 -5.40 5.87
C ALA A 202 19.19 -4.85 6.04
N LYS A 203 19.36 -3.72 6.72
CA LYS A 203 20.66 -3.11 6.99
C LYS A 203 21.56 -4.03 7.82
N ASN A 204 21.01 -4.67 8.86
CA ASN A 204 21.76 -5.62 9.68
C ASN A 204 22.24 -6.82 8.85
N TYR A 205 21.38 -7.36 7.97
CA TYR A 205 21.75 -8.46 7.09
C TYR A 205 22.82 -8.05 6.07
N LEU A 206 22.66 -6.92 5.39
CA LEU A 206 23.61 -6.47 4.36
C LEU A 206 25.02 -6.23 4.92
N ASN A 207 25.13 -5.93 6.23
CA ASN A 207 26.41 -5.74 6.93
C ASN A 207 26.87 -6.99 7.68
N SER A 208 26.20 -8.10 7.58
CA SER A 208 26.51 -9.34 8.32
C SER A 208 27.41 -10.28 7.53
N ASN A 209 28.11 -11.17 8.24
CA ASN A 209 28.87 -12.27 7.63
C ASN A 209 27.99 -13.30 6.91
N ASN A 210 26.67 -13.27 7.15
CA ASN A 210 25.69 -14.15 6.52
C ASN A 210 25.12 -13.58 5.20
N PHE A 211 25.68 -12.49 4.70
CA PHE A 211 25.27 -11.88 3.43
C PHE A 211 25.48 -12.85 2.27
N ILE A 212 24.44 -13.08 1.49
CA ILE A 212 24.46 -13.96 0.30
C ILE A 212 24.67 -13.09 -0.94
N PRO A 213 25.80 -13.22 -1.65
CA PRO A 213 26.03 -12.53 -2.92
C PRO A 213 24.97 -12.89 -3.95
N ALA A 214 24.64 -11.98 -4.86
CA ALA A 214 23.55 -12.13 -5.80
C ALA A 214 23.63 -13.44 -6.64
N HIS A 215 24.84 -13.82 -7.08
CA HIS A 215 25.04 -15.02 -7.89
C HIS A 215 24.86 -16.36 -7.14
N LYS A 216 24.79 -16.32 -5.80
CA LYS A 216 24.57 -17.49 -4.92
C LYS A 216 23.12 -17.59 -4.42
N ARG A 217 22.27 -16.62 -4.76
CA ARG A 217 20.86 -16.58 -4.34
C ARG A 217 20.03 -17.60 -5.13
N THR A 218 19.11 -18.24 -4.44
CA THR A 218 18.26 -19.31 -4.98
C THR A 218 17.27 -18.81 -6.03
N TYR A 219 16.64 -17.67 -5.79
CA TYR A 219 15.61 -17.13 -6.68
C TYR A 219 16.18 -16.04 -7.57
N ASP A 220 15.95 -16.12 -8.88
CA ASP A 220 16.28 -15.05 -9.80
C ASP A 220 15.43 -13.82 -9.56
N ALA A 221 14.16 -14.01 -9.12
CA ALA A 221 13.29 -12.91 -8.77
C ALA A 221 12.29 -13.27 -7.68
N CYS A 222 11.76 -12.25 -7.00
CA CYS A 222 10.57 -12.38 -6.16
C CYS A 222 9.48 -11.37 -6.54
N PHE A 223 8.25 -11.74 -6.22
CA PHE A 223 7.07 -10.89 -6.24
C PHE A 223 6.46 -10.86 -4.84
N VAL A 224 6.00 -9.67 -4.41
CA VAL A 224 5.25 -9.52 -3.16
C VAL A 224 3.98 -8.73 -3.41
N GLY A 225 2.84 -9.32 -3.10
CA GLY A 225 1.57 -8.64 -3.24
C GLY A 225 0.36 -9.54 -3.15
N ARG A 226 -0.80 -8.92 -2.97
CA ARG A 226 -2.07 -9.63 -3.01
C ARG A 226 -2.31 -10.21 -4.42
N PHE A 227 -2.74 -11.45 -4.51
CA PHE A 227 -3.10 -12.06 -5.80
C PHE A 227 -4.43 -11.50 -6.29
N HIS A 228 -4.33 -10.34 -6.94
CA HIS A 228 -5.43 -9.54 -7.45
C HIS A 228 -5.09 -8.98 -8.84
N TYR A 229 -6.09 -8.77 -9.66
CA TYR A 229 -5.94 -8.26 -11.04
C TYR A 229 -5.10 -6.98 -11.15
N GLN A 230 -5.26 -6.06 -10.18
CA GLN A 230 -4.49 -4.81 -10.14
C GLN A 230 -2.99 -5.03 -9.97
N LYS A 231 -2.59 -6.17 -9.41
CA LYS A 231 -1.18 -6.49 -9.13
C LYS A 231 -0.49 -7.24 -10.26
N GLY A 232 -1.22 -7.53 -11.35
CA GLY A 232 -0.65 -8.13 -12.57
C GLY A 232 -0.07 -9.52 -12.38
N VAL A 233 -0.64 -10.32 -11.44
CA VAL A 233 -0.10 -11.65 -11.12
C VAL A 233 -0.23 -12.64 -12.27
N LEU A 234 -1.27 -12.50 -13.09
CA LEU A 234 -1.44 -13.36 -14.27
C LEU A 234 -0.50 -12.95 -15.41
N GLU A 235 -0.28 -11.66 -15.57
CA GLU A 235 0.72 -11.08 -16.47
C GLU A 235 2.12 -11.55 -16.07
N LEU A 236 2.44 -11.55 -14.77
CA LEU A 236 3.73 -12.02 -14.25
C LEU A 236 4.03 -13.48 -14.65
N ILE A 237 3.05 -14.36 -14.55
CA ILE A 237 3.25 -15.77 -14.94
C ILE A 237 3.55 -15.90 -16.43
N LYS A 238 2.90 -15.09 -17.29
CA LYS A 238 3.19 -15.04 -18.74
C LYS A 238 4.59 -14.48 -19.00
N ILE A 239 4.96 -13.40 -18.35
CA ILE A 239 6.30 -12.80 -18.40
C ILE A 239 7.35 -13.87 -17.97
N TRP A 240 7.08 -14.58 -16.88
CA TRP A 240 8.01 -15.59 -16.39
C TRP A 240 8.18 -16.77 -17.36
N LYS A 241 7.12 -17.11 -18.12
CA LYS A 241 7.23 -18.08 -19.21
C LYS A 241 8.25 -17.62 -20.26
N LEU A 242 8.26 -16.34 -20.64
CA LEU A 242 9.22 -15.78 -21.60
C LEU A 242 10.65 -15.81 -21.05
N VAL A 243 10.82 -15.49 -19.76
CA VAL A 243 12.11 -15.61 -19.07
C VAL A 243 12.62 -17.06 -19.12
N CYS A 244 11.76 -18.05 -18.81
CA CYS A 244 12.11 -19.47 -18.83
C CYS A 244 12.41 -20.02 -20.24
N LEU A 245 11.89 -19.42 -21.31
CA LEU A 245 12.29 -19.75 -22.68
C LEU A 245 13.75 -19.39 -22.97
N LYS A 246 14.27 -18.32 -22.35
CA LYS A 246 15.67 -17.89 -22.46
C LYS A 246 16.57 -18.58 -21.43
N ASN A 247 16.07 -18.78 -20.22
CA ASN A 247 16.78 -19.47 -19.14
C ASN A 247 15.84 -20.47 -18.43
N PRO A 248 15.84 -21.76 -18.86
CA PRO A 248 14.90 -22.77 -18.35
C PRO A 248 15.00 -23.08 -16.86
N GLN A 249 16.14 -22.74 -16.22
CA GLN A 249 16.36 -22.97 -14.79
C GLN A 249 15.94 -21.78 -13.89
N SER A 250 15.43 -20.70 -14.49
CA SER A 250 15.02 -19.51 -13.71
C SER A 250 13.94 -19.83 -12.68
N LEU A 251 14.12 -19.32 -11.47
CA LEU A 251 13.21 -19.51 -10.34
C LEU A 251 12.61 -18.19 -9.84
N LEU A 252 11.28 -18.15 -9.76
CA LEU A 252 10.50 -17.03 -9.21
C LEU A 252 9.85 -17.43 -7.89
N ALA A 253 10.04 -16.63 -6.84
CA ALA A 253 9.25 -16.74 -5.61
C ALA A 253 8.08 -15.76 -5.63
N MET A 254 6.84 -16.23 -5.44
CA MET A 254 5.65 -15.39 -5.34
C MET A 254 5.10 -15.41 -3.91
N ILE A 255 5.21 -14.26 -3.22
CA ILE A 255 4.73 -14.07 -1.85
C ILE A 255 3.38 -13.36 -1.89
N GLY A 256 2.35 -14.01 -1.38
CA GLY A 256 1.01 -13.46 -1.29
C GLY A 256 -0.08 -14.50 -1.46
N SER A 257 -1.30 -14.04 -1.35
CA SER A 257 -2.53 -14.78 -1.63
C SER A 257 -3.63 -13.82 -2.02
N GLY A 258 -4.76 -14.33 -2.51
CA GLY A 258 -5.89 -13.49 -2.83
C GLY A 258 -6.94 -14.15 -3.72
N PRO A 259 -7.89 -13.35 -4.23
CA PRO A 259 -8.98 -13.89 -5.05
C PRO A 259 -8.57 -14.66 -6.30
N LEU A 260 -7.31 -14.48 -6.75
CA LEU A 260 -6.78 -15.16 -7.94
C LEU A 260 -5.94 -16.40 -7.66
N ASP A 261 -5.95 -16.93 -6.42
CA ASP A 261 -5.12 -18.09 -6.06
C ASP A 261 -5.34 -19.29 -6.96
N ASN A 262 -6.59 -19.60 -7.32
CA ASN A 262 -6.92 -20.72 -8.18
C ASN A 262 -6.49 -20.50 -9.64
N GLU A 263 -6.74 -19.29 -10.17
CA GLU A 263 -6.33 -18.90 -11.51
C GLU A 263 -4.80 -18.90 -11.67
N VAL A 264 -4.09 -18.41 -10.66
CA VAL A 264 -2.62 -18.44 -10.61
C VAL A 264 -2.11 -19.87 -10.68
N LYS A 265 -2.60 -20.79 -9.82
CA LYS A 265 -2.21 -22.20 -9.81
C LYS A 265 -2.52 -22.89 -11.14
N HIS A 266 -3.71 -22.64 -11.68
CA HIS A 266 -4.12 -23.19 -12.98
C HIS A 266 -3.21 -22.72 -14.11
N LEU A 267 -2.91 -21.41 -14.17
CA LEU A 267 -2.07 -20.84 -15.24
C LEU A 267 -0.63 -21.33 -15.16
N ILE A 268 -0.04 -21.46 -13.96
CA ILE A 268 1.29 -22.04 -13.74
C ILE A 268 1.35 -23.46 -14.32
N LYS A 269 0.36 -24.31 -14.00
CA LYS A 269 0.27 -25.68 -14.51
C LYS A 269 0.10 -25.70 -16.03
N LYS A 270 -0.82 -24.89 -16.56
CA LYS A 270 -1.09 -24.79 -18.00
C LYS A 270 0.15 -24.40 -18.82
N LEU A 271 1.00 -23.52 -18.30
CA LEU A 271 2.21 -23.05 -18.97
C LEU A 271 3.46 -23.91 -18.68
N GLY A 272 3.33 -24.99 -17.90
CA GLY A 272 4.43 -25.90 -17.56
C GLY A 272 5.47 -25.29 -16.62
N LEU A 273 5.07 -24.33 -15.76
CA LEU A 273 6.00 -23.57 -14.90
C LEU A 273 6.05 -24.06 -13.45
N SER A 274 5.53 -25.26 -13.16
CA SER A 274 5.45 -25.79 -11.79
C SER A 274 6.81 -25.95 -11.11
N LYS A 275 7.88 -26.12 -11.87
CA LYS A 275 9.26 -26.20 -11.35
C LYS A 275 9.95 -24.82 -11.28
N ASN A 276 9.40 -23.80 -11.93
CA ASN A 276 10.00 -22.47 -12.08
C ASN A 276 9.36 -21.41 -11.20
N ILE A 277 8.23 -21.70 -10.55
CA ILE A 277 7.52 -20.76 -9.70
C ILE A 277 7.20 -21.40 -8.34
N HIS A 278 7.77 -20.80 -7.30
CA HIS A 278 7.48 -21.14 -5.91
C HIS A 278 6.37 -20.23 -5.37
N LEU A 279 5.20 -20.80 -5.09
CA LEU A 279 4.10 -20.11 -4.41
C LEU A 279 4.31 -20.18 -2.90
N ALA A 280 4.87 -19.14 -2.30
CA ALA A 280 5.21 -19.11 -0.87
C ALA A 280 4.00 -18.85 0.04
N GLY A 281 2.84 -18.54 -0.54
CA GLY A 281 1.66 -18.11 0.23
C GLY A 281 1.84 -16.73 0.87
N PHE A 282 0.95 -16.37 1.78
CA PHE A 282 1.09 -15.12 2.54
C PHE A 282 2.21 -15.27 3.59
N LEU A 283 3.23 -14.42 3.49
CA LEU A 283 4.33 -14.32 4.45
C LEU A 283 4.48 -12.89 4.94
N ASP A 284 4.84 -12.72 6.21
CA ASP A 284 5.24 -11.43 6.79
C ASP A 284 6.43 -11.62 7.74
N GLY A 285 7.07 -10.49 8.11
CA GLY A 285 8.22 -10.48 9.00
C GLY A 285 9.38 -11.38 8.55
N PRO A 286 10.04 -12.11 9.47
CA PRO A 286 11.27 -12.88 9.20
C PRO A 286 11.11 -13.89 8.04
N LYS A 287 9.98 -14.59 7.93
CA LYS A 287 9.74 -15.56 6.85
C LYS A 287 9.77 -14.92 5.46
N LYS A 288 9.20 -13.71 5.32
CA LYS A 288 9.26 -12.92 4.09
C LYS A 288 10.69 -12.47 3.80
N PHE A 289 11.43 -12.07 4.83
CA PHE A 289 12.81 -11.63 4.70
C PHE A 289 13.76 -12.73 4.19
N GLU A 290 13.52 -13.99 4.55
CA GLU A 290 14.30 -15.10 3.99
C GLU A 290 14.15 -15.20 2.47
N ILE A 291 12.95 -14.99 1.92
CA ILE A 291 12.76 -14.93 0.47
C ILE A 291 13.54 -13.74 -0.15
N PHE A 292 13.52 -12.57 0.50
CA PHE A 292 14.28 -11.41 -0.01
C PHE A 292 15.79 -11.66 -0.03
N LYS A 293 16.34 -12.27 1.04
CA LYS A 293 17.77 -12.65 1.11
C LYS A 293 18.19 -13.59 -0.03
N GLN A 294 17.26 -14.47 -0.43
CA GLN A 294 17.47 -15.48 -1.45
C GLN A 294 17.06 -15.04 -2.86
N SER A 295 16.60 -13.80 -3.05
CA SER A 295 16.16 -13.29 -4.34
C SER A 295 17.12 -12.29 -4.92
N ARG A 296 17.28 -12.27 -6.27
CA ARG A 296 18.14 -11.32 -6.98
C ARG A 296 17.38 -10.06 -7.35
N LEU A 297 16.17 -10.19 -7.89
CA LEU A 297 15.34 -9.08 -8.37
C LEU A 297 14.00 -9.02 -7.62
N VAL A 298 13.38 -7.84 -7.63
CA VAL A 298 11.96 -7.68 -7.29
C VAL A 298 11.14 -7.30 -8.52
N LEU A 299 10.02 -7.99 -8.74
CA LEU A 299 9.13 -7.73 -9.87
C LEU A 299 7.84 -7.07 -9.37
N HIS A 300 7.47 -5.96 -10.03
CA HIS A 300 6.27 -5.20 -9.70
C HIS A 300 5.38 -4.99 -10.94
N PRO A 301 4.72 -6.04 -11.44
CA PRO A 301 3.93 -6.02 -12.67
C PRO A 301 2.54 -5.41 -12.48
N ALA A 302 2.35 -4.56 -11.46
CA ALA A 302 1.06 -3.95 -11.20
C ALA A 302 0.55 -3.17 -12.42
N THR A 303 -0.68 -3.45 -12.83
CA THR A 303 -1.37 -2.76 -13.93
C THR A 303 -2.17 -1.55 -13.42
N PHE A 304 -2.40 -1.49 -12.10
CA PHE A 304 -3.01 -0.37 -11.41
C PHE A 304 -2.52 -0.34 -9.96
N ASP A 305 -1.82 0.71 -9.58
CA ASP A 305 -1.30 0.91 -8.22
C ASP A 305 -1.15 2.40 -7.91
N SER A 306 -1.18 2.73 -6.63
CA SER A 306 -0.93 4.08 -6.13
C SER A 306 0.46 4.26 -5.52
N GLY A 307 1.22 3.18 -5.30
CA GLY A 307 2.49 3.30 -4.62
C GLY A 307 3.43 2.09 -4.60
N GLY A 308 2.93 0.88 -4.44
CA GLY A 308 3.77 -0.33 -4.50
C GLY A 308 4.81 -0.47 -3.38
N MET A 309 4.48 -0.18 -2.13
CA MET A 309 5.40 -0.33 -0.97
C MET A 309 6.09 -1.70 -0.87
N ALA A 310 5.42 -2.76 -1.33
CA ALA A 310 5.97 -4.10 -1.28
C ALA A 310 7.28 -4.25 -2.07
N ALA A 311 7.41 -3.55 -3.21
CA ALA A 311 8.66 -3.53 -3.95
C ALA A 311 9.75 -2.76 -3.19
N ALA A 312 9.42 -1.65 -2.52
CA ALA A 312 10.38 -0.92 -1.69
C ALA A 312 10.88 -1.74 -0.50
N GLU A 313 10.04 -2.61 0.07
CA GLU A 313 10.47 -3.56 1.11
C GLU A 313 11.59 -4.48 0.58
N ALA A 314 11.43 -5.04 -0.61
CA ALA A 314 12.46 -5.88 -1.23
C ALA A 314 13.70 -5.07 -1.65
N MET A 315 13.52 -3.85 -2.17
CA MET A 315 14.62 -2.96 -2.53
C MET A 315 15.51 -2.60 -1.32
N ALA A 316 14.95 -2.57 -0.11
CA ALA A 316 15.74 -2.39 1.12
C ALA A 316 16.80 -3.48 1.33
N TRP A 317 16.61 -4.67 0.74
CA TRP A 317 17.55 -5.80 0.77
C TRP A 317 18.54 -5.81 -0.41
N GLY A 318 18.60 -4.70 -1.16
CA GLY A 318 19.49 -4.53 -2.30
C GLY A 318 18.99 -5.20 -3.58
N LEU A 319 17.69 -5.48 -3.70
CA LEU A 319 17.10 -6.03 -4.91
C LEU A 319 16.75 -4.89 -5.87
N PRO A 320 17.40 -4.78 -7.04
CA PRO A 320 16.88 -3.92 -8.10
C PRO A 320 15.60 -4.53 -8.69
N GLY A 321 14.81 -3.75 -9.41
CA GLY A 321 13.52 -4.23 -9.86
C GLY A 321 13.17 -3.97 -11.31
N VAL A 322 12.06 -4.60 -11.74
CA VAL A 322 11.37 -4.30 -12.99
C VAL A 322 9.89 -4.07 -12.70
N SER A 323 9.29 -3.05 -13.29
CA SER A 323 7.86 -2.74 -13.14
C SER A 323 7.24 -2.26 -14.42
N PHE A 324 5.91 -2.34 -14.53
CA PHE A 324 5.19 -1.54 -15.53
C PHE A 324 5.29 -0.04 -15.22
N ASP A 325 5.31 0.78 -16.27
CA ASP A 325 5.41 2.24 -16.16
C ASP A 325 4.06 2.88 -15.83
N LEU A 326 3.69 2.86 -14.56
CA LEU A 326 2.54 3.58 -14.06
C LEU A 326 2.93 4.98 -13.61
N LYS A 327 2.07 5.98 -13.87
CA LYS A 327 2.32 7.38 -13.47
C LYS A 327 2.68 7.54 -11.99
N ALA A 328 2.01 6.80 -11.11
CA ALA A 328 2.31 6.79 -9.69
C ALA A 328 3.73 6.27 -9.41
N LEU A 329 4.17 5.22 -10.12
CA LEU A 329 5.48 4.59 -9.90
C LEU A 329 6.67 5.44 -10.34
N LYS A 330 6.48 6.42 -11.23
CA LYS A 330 7.54 7.41 -11.55
C LYS A 330 7.93 8.23 -10.33
N THR A 331 6.96 8.53 -9.47
CA THR A 331 7.21 9.25 -8.19
C THR A 331 7.84 8.34 -7.13
N TYR A 332 7.44 7.07 -7.10
CA TYR A 332 7.86 6.11 -6.08
C TYR A 332 9.25 5.52 -6.38
N TYR A 333 9.49 5.15 -7.61
CA TYR A 333 10.72 4.48 -8.05
C TYR A 333 11.38 5.22 -9.21
N PRO A 334 11.93 6.43 -8.96
CA PRO A 334 12.63 7.19 -10.00
C PRO A 334 13.97 6.55 -10.43
N LYS A 335 14.53 5.66 -9.57
CA LYS A 335 15.78 4.92 -9.79
C LYS A 335 15.70 3.53 -9.12
N GLY A 336 16.60 2.63 -9.47
CA GLY A 336 16.67 1.27 -8.93
C GLY A 336 15.62 0.32 -9.47
N MET A 337 14.82 0.73 -10.47
CA MET A 337 13.76 -0.06 -11.08
C MET A 337 13.61 0.28 -12.56
N LEU A 338 13.78 -0.71 -13.45
CA LEU A 338 13.50 -0.57 -14.89
C LEU A 338 11.99 -0.45 -15.11
N LYS A 339 11.60 0.40 -16.05
CA LYS A 339 10.21 0.66 -16.40
C LYS A 339 9.89 0.08 -17.77
N THR A 340 8.78 -0.60 -17.88
CA THR A 340 8.26 -1.23 -19.09
C THR A 340 6.87 -0.71 -19.39
N ASN A 341 6.51 -0.52 -20.62
CA ASN A 341 5.16 -0.14 -21.00
C ASN A 341 4.13 -1.12 -20.43
N CYS A 342 3.01 -0.59 -19.93
CA CYS A 342 1.99 -1.42 -19.28
C CYS A 342 1.46 -2.46 -20.28
N PHE A 343 1.47 -3.74 -19.88
CA PHE A 343 1.12 -4.94 -20.65
C PHE A 343 2.13 -5.36 -21.73
N ASP A 344 3.27 -4.71 -21.88
CA ASP A 344 4.36 -5.20 -22.71
C ASP A 344 5.13 -6.28 -21.95
N THR A 345 4.72 -7.53 -22.17
CA THR A 345 5.27 -8.70 -21.47
C THR A 345 6.64 -9.09 -22.00
N ASP A 346 6.92 -8.81 -23.28
CA ASP A 346 8.19 -9.14 -23.94
C ASP A 346 9.28 -8.21 -23.44
N GLU A 347 9.07 -6.87 -23.49
CA GLU A 347 10.01 -5.88 -22.95
C GLU A 347 10.24 -6.11 -21.44
N PHE A 348 9.19 -6.50 -20.67
CA PHE A 348 9.35 -6.79 -19.26
C PHE A 348 10.29 -8.01 -19.04
N ALA A 349 10.11 -9.08 -19.82
CA ALA A 349 10.96 -10.27 -19.75
C ALA A 349 12.41 -9.94 -20.16
N GLU A 350 12.61 -9.16 -21.22
CA GLU A 350 13.94 -8.70 -21.66
C GLU A 350 14.64 -7.86 -20.59
N ASN A 351 13.92 -6.97 -19.91
CA ASN A 351 14.44 -6.19 -18.79
C ASN A 351 14.86 -7.07 -17.61
N ILE A 352 14.11 -8.13 -17.29
CA ILE A 352 14.51 -9.12 -16.28
C ILE A 352 15.81 -9.78 -16.70
N ILE A 353 15.87 -10.32 -17.92
CA ILE A 353 17.04 -11.03 -18.47
C ILE A 353 18.26 -10.10 -18.46
N SER A 354 18.11 -8.84 -18.90
CA SER A 354 19.21 -7.88 -18.91
C SER A 354 19.81 -7.65 -17.53
N LEU A 355 18.97 -7.60 -16.47
CA LEU A 355 19.47 -7.45 -15.09
C LEU A 355 20.10 -8.75 -14.55
N LEU A 356 19.63 -9.90 -14.97
CA LEU A 356 20.17 -11.19 -14.50
C LEU A 356 21.54 -11.50 -15.10
N PHE A 357 21.79 -11.10 -16.35
CA PHE A 357 23.00 -11.46 -17.10
C PHE A 357 24.01 -10.31 -17.28
N ASP A 358 23.67 -9.08 -16.88
CA ASP A 358 24.61 -7.95 -16.83
C ASP A 358 24.96 -7.60 -15.37
N PRO A 359 26.11 -8.06 -14.85
CA PRO A 359 26.51 -7.83 -13.46
C PRO A 359 26.80 -6.35 -13.15
N PHE A 360 27.23 -5.57 -14.14
CA PHE A 360 27.49 -4.14 -13.94
C PHE A 360 26.18 -3.38 -13.79
N LYS A 361 25.23 -3.61 -14.68
CA LYS A 361 23.88 -3.03 -14.63
C LYS A 361 23.16 -3.44 -13.35
N TYR A 362 23.22 -4.73 -12.98
CA TYR A 362 22.67 -5.24 -11.73
C TYR A 362 23.21 -4.48 -10.52
N ARG A 363 24.56 -4.36 -10.43
CA ARG A 363 25.23 -3.69 -9.30
C ARG A 363 24.84 -2.21 -9.21
N ALA A 364 24.86 -1.50 -10.32
CA ALA A 364 24.47 -0.10 -10.38
C ALA A 364 23.04 0.11 -9.87
N MET A 365 22.09 -0.66 -10.38
CA MET A 365 20.69 -0.56 -9.99
C MET A 365 20.41 -1.05 -8.57
N SER A 366 21.15 -2.02 -8.06
CA SER A 366 21.08 -2.45 -6.65
C SER A 366 21.50 -1.31 -5.71
N LEU A 367 22.58 -0.59 -6.04
CA LEU A 367 23.01 0.59 -5.27
C LEU A 367 21.99 1.73 -5.33
N GLU A 368 21.41 1.98 -6.49
CA GLU A 368 20.32 2.95 -6.66
C GLU A 368 19.09 2.59 -5.81
N ALA A 369 18.72 1.29 -5.76
CA ALA A 369 17.61 0.81 -4.95
C ALA A 369 17.86 1.05 -3.45
N LEU A 370 19.03 0.70 -2.95
CA LEU A 370 19.43 0.95 -1.56
C LEU A 370 19.44 2.43 -1.21
N GLN A 371 20.01 3.26 -2.10
CA GLN A 371 20.07 4.72 -1.91
C GLN A 371 18.65 5.31 -1.87
N LEU A 372 17.78 4.92 -2.81
CA LEU A 372 16.40 5.39 -2.85
C LEU A 372 15.64 5.05 -1.56
N VAL A 373 15.78 3.81 -1.07
CA VAL A 373 15.13 3.38 0.17
C VAL A 373 15.64 4.20 1.37
N LYS A 374 16.94 4.35 1.50
CA LYS A 374 17.56 5.14 2.59
C LYS A 374 17.08 6.59 2.58
N GLU A 375 17.02 7.23 1.42
CA GLU A 375 16.67 8.65 1.31
C GLU A 375 15.17 8.92 1.43
N LYS A 376 14.32 8.02 0.93
CA LYS A 376 12.90 8.33 0.69
C LYS A 376 11.89 7.42 1.39
N TRP A 377 12.33 6.27 1.94
CA TRP A 377 11.40 5.24 2.39
C TRP A 377 11.53 4.85 3.87
N GLU A 378 12.53 5.33 4.60
CA GLU A 378 12.69 5.02 6.01
C GLU A 378 11.58 5.64 6.85
N TRP A 379 10.85 4.82 7.62
CA TRP A 379 9.68 5.25 8.39
C TRP A 379 9.95 6.35 9.40
N ASN A 380 11.11 6.34 10.07
CA ASN A 380 11.40 7.35 11.10
C ASN A 380 11.46 8.75 10.50
N ASN A 381 12.17 8.89 9.38
CA ASN A 381 12.28 10.15 8.66
C ASN A 381 10.93 10.55 8.05
N ARG A 382 10.22 9.57 7.43
CA ARG A 382 8.90 9.83 6.82
C ARG A 382 7.86 10.32 7.83
N ALA A 383 7.72 9.63 8.98
CA ALA A 383 6.75 10.02 9.99
C ALA A 383 7.03 11.40 10.59
N LYS A 384 8.32 11.78 10.71
CA LYS A 384 8.76 13.09 11.16
C LYS A 384 8.40 14.20 10.16
N ASP A 385 8.68 13.97 8.89
CA ASP A 385 8.33 14.89 7.81
C ASP A 385 6.80 15.10 7.69
N ILE A 386 6.04 14.01 7.75
CA ILE A 386 4.58 14.06 7.67
C ILE A 386 4.00 14.79 8.90
N TYR A 387 4.55 14.54 10.09
CA TYR A 387 4.17 15.26 11.30
C TYR A 387 4.39 16.78 11.15
N ALA A 388 5.56 17.18 10.69
CA ALA A 388 5.90 18.57 10.48
C ALA A 388 4.94 19.24 9.47
N GLN A 389 4.66 18.59 8.34
CA GLN A 389 3.78 19.13 7.31
C GLN A 389 2.30 19.15 7.74
N ALA A 390 1.79 18.10 8.37
CA ALA A 390 0.37 17.95 8.66
C ALA A 390 -0.05 18.55 10.00
N ILE A 391 0.83 18.53 10.98
CA ILE A 391 0.47 18.87 12.36
C ILE A 391 1.18 20.15 12.82
N ALA A 392 2.50 20.22 12.68
CA ALA A 392 3.24 21.37 13.19
C ALA A 392 2.95 22.67 12.42
N GLN A 393 2.88 22.61 11.07
CA GLN A 393 2.61 23.81 10.25
C GLN A 393 1.16 24.32 10.38
N ASN A 394 0.19 23.43 10.59
CA ASN A 394 -1.21 23.83 10.78
C ASN A 394 -1.57 24.19 12.24
N LEU A 395 -0.59 24.14 13.15
CA LEU A 395 -0.72 24.59 14.54
C LEU A 395 -0.26 26.03 14.72
N LEU A 396 0.41 26.60 13.72
CA LEU A 396 0.93 27.97 13.70
C LEU A 396 0.04 28.92 12.85
N ALA A 397 -0.96 28.41 12.16
CA ALA A 397 -2.00 29.13 11.43
C ALA A 397 -3.34 29.06 12.19
#